data_2715c6ca09a2307dd70b22c5b5d49056
#
_entry.id   2715c6ca09a2307dd70b22c5b5d49056
#
_cell.length_a   1.000
_cell.length_b   1.000
_cell.length_c   1.000
_cell.angle_alpha   90.00
_cell.angle_beta   90.00
_cell.angle_gamma   90.00
#
_symmetry.space_group_name_H-M   'P 1'
#
loop_
_entity.id
_entity.type
_entity.pdbx_description
1 polymer ?
#
loop_
_entity_poly.entity_id
_entity_poly.type
_entity_poly.pdbx_seq_one_letter_code
_entity_poly.pdbx_strand_id
1 'polypeptide(L)'
;MSHYYKDLPKDEQENVFSQFLVDSWSYSKVTSFSRNEKSFEMNYVYGEYSKSSASNIAGKAYHYALDKYFKAKQEDVAIDLVQMEDFAFTYIDDVAANYWKLQKTTPTIEEAKQKAMATATALLNNFFSEIRTYEDEIKTVLDVEVYCDEYLTVNGVDIPLPCHAKIDLVIETFDDKVVIIDHKSKSSYTSEQEIAMSIGVQAITYIKCYETKTGKKVDEVWFIENKYSKNKDKSQQLVPFKVTVNDDTRKLYEALLYEPLKRMLSAVNDPDYVYLINDSDNFVDKAELYDFWAKTQISEIEDFNVADAKKDLVSKRLKKIRDASISVINPKV
;
A
#
# COMPACT_ATOMS: atom_id res chain seq x y z
N MET A 1 23.62 -12.98 -12.24
CA MET A 1 23.76 -11.66 -12.83
C MET A 1 22.56 -10.85 -12.37
N SER A 2 22.60 -10.42 -11.11
CA SER A 2 21.62 -9.52 -10.53
C SER A 2 22.11 -8.10 -10.72
N HIS A 3 21.27 -7.14 -10.87
CA HIS A 3 21.51 -5.69 -10.91
C HIS A 3 21.65 -5.04 -12.30
N TYR A 4 21.13 -5.67 -13.34
CA TYR A 4 21.23 -5.09 -14.68
C TYR A 4 20.70 -3.65 -14.73
N TYR A 5 19.53 -3.38 -14.16
CA TYR A 5 18.94 -2.02 -14.20
C TYR A 5 19.56 -1.05 -13.21
N LYS A 6 20.01 -1.51 -12.05
CA LYS A 6 20.67 -0.68 -11.03
C LYS A 6 22.05 -0.20 -11.49
N ASP A 7 22.71 -1.00 -12.30
CA ASP A 7 24.08 -0.76 -12.78
C ASP A 7 24.12 0.01 -14.10
N LEU A 8 22.96 0.30 -14.72
CA LEU A 8 22.89 1.11 -15.92
C LEU A 8 23.29 2.56 -15.63
N PRO A 9 23.93 3.27 -16.58
CA PRO A 9 24.07 4.71 -16.56
C PRO A 9 22.71 5.40 -16.36
N LYS A 10 22.71 6.57 -15.70
CA LYS A 10 21.44 7.27 -15.39
C LYS A 10 20.58 7.57 -16.60
N ASP A 11 21.19 7.95 -17.71
CA ASP A 11 20.52 8.21 -18.99
C ASP A 11 19.88 6.95 -19.58
N GLU A 12 20.50 5.79 -19.41
CA GLU A 12 19.93 4.50 -19.82
C GLU A 12 18.78 4.06 -18.87
N GLN A 13 18.93 4.31 -17.56
CA GLN A 13 17.84 4.11 -16.60
C GLN A 13 16.63 4.99 -16.96
N GLU A 14 16.85 6.29 -17.20
CA GLU A 14 15.80 7.23 -17.61
C GLU A 14 15.11 6.79 -18.92
N ASN A 15 15.87 6.23 -19.86
CA ASN A 15 15.31 5.70 -21.10
C ASN A 15 14.42 4.46 -20.86
N VAL A 16 14.80 3.55 -19.95
CA VAL A 16 13.95 2.43 -19.55
C VAL A 16 12.70 2.94 -18.85
N PHE A 17 12.82 3.88 -17.90
CA PHE A 17 11.68 4.48 -17.20
C PHE A 17 10.68 5.14 -18.13
N SER A 18 11.15 5.84 -19.18
CA SER A 18 10.30 6.56 -20.12
C SER A 18 9.35 5.66 -20.90
N GLN A 19 9.61 4.35 -20.94
CA GLN A 19 8.78 3.36 -21.65
C GLN A 19 7.57 2.87 -20.83
N PHE A 20 7.57 3.09 -19.51
CA PHE A 20 6.50 2.63 -18.62
C PHE A 20 5.55 3.76 -18.23
N LEU A 21 4.27 3.47 -18.14
CA LEU A 21 3.24 4.42 -17.66
C LEU A 21 3.39 4.76 -16.18
N VAL A 22 4.16 3.98 -15.41
CA VAL A 22 4.48 4.20 -14.00
C VAL A 22 6.00 4.17 -13.80
N ASP A 23 6.49 4.77 -12.73
CA ASP A 23 7.92 4.88 -12.40
C ASP A 23 8.42 3.79 -11.43
N SER A 24 7.52 3.04 -10.83
CA SER A 24 7.84 2.03 -9.83
C SER A 24 6.72 1.00 -9.72
N TRP A 25 7.03 -0.10 -9.06
CA TRP A 25 6.02 -1.05 -8.62
C TRP A 25 6.00 -1.16 -7.09
N SER A 26 4.94 -1.73 -6.53
CA SER A 26 4.80 -2.06 -5.11
C SER A 26 3.80 -3.19 -4.96
N TYR A 27 3.80 -3.85 -3.81
CA TYR A 27 2.76 -4.83 -3.50
C TYR A 27 1.35 -4.25 -3.69
N SER A 28 1.10 -3.02 -3.23
CA SER A 28 -0.19 -2.36 -3.38
C SER A 28 -0.57 -2.09 -4.84
N LYS A 29 0.39 -1.70 -5.69
CA LYS A 29 0.15 -1.51 -7.14
C LYS A 29 -0.19 -2.84 -7.81
N VAL A 30 0.56 -3.91 -7.52
CA VAL A 30 0.32 -5.25 -8.07
C VAL A 30 -1.05 -5.80 -7.66
N THR A 31 -1.42 -5.65 -6.39
CA THR A 31 -2.73 -6.11 -5.89
C THR A 31 -3.88 -5.27 -6.42
N SER A 32 -3.69 -3.94 -6.55
CA SER A 32 -4.69 -3.06 -7.18
C SER A 32 -4.94 -3.46 -8.63
N PHE A 33 -3.87 -3.67 -9.41
CA PHE A 33 -3.97 -4.14 -10.80
C PHE A 33 -4.68 -5.49 -10.90
N SER A 34 -4.29 -6.45 -10.07
CA SER A 34 -4.89 -7.79 -10.08
C SER A 34 -6.37 -7.80 -9.70
N ARG A 35 -6.79 -6.88 -8.84
CA ARG A 35 -8.18 -6.78 -8.36
C ARG A 35 -9.07 -6.02 -9.34
N ASN A 36 -8.62 -4.86 -9.81
CA ASN A 36 -9.36 -4.01 -10.76
C ASN A 36 -8.39 -3.12 -11.55
N GLU A 37 -8.12 -3.51 -12.79
CA GLU A 37 -7.17 -2.82 -13.65
C GLU A 37 -7.56 -1.36 -13.91
N LYS A 38 -8.86 -1.06 -14.04
CA LYS A 38 -9.34 0.33 -14.25
C LYS A 38 -9.09 1.21 -13.01
N SER A 39 -9.26 0.67 -11.81
CA SER A 39 -8.91 1.37 -10.58
C SER A 39 -7.39 1.60 -10.47
N PHE A 40 -6.60 0.64 -10.90
CA PHE A 40 -5.15 0.82 -10.99
C PHE A 40 -4.78 1.94 -11.98
N GLU A 41 -5.37 1.95 -13.17
CA GLU A 41 -5.16 3.00 -14.17
C GLU A 41 -5.47 4.39 -13.59
N MET A 42 -6.64 4.54 -12.98
CA MET A 42 -7.07 5.78 -12.34
C MET A 42 -6.07 6.27 -11.29
N ASN A 43 -5.71 5.38 -10.35
CA ASN A 43 -4.89 5.75 -9.22
C ASN A 43 -3.40 5.97 -9.57
N TYR A 44 -2.83 5.09 -10.40
CA TYR A 44 -1.37 5.03 -10.56
C TYR A 44 -0.86 5.52 -11.92
N VAL A 45 -1.70 5.53 -12.96
CA VAL A 45 -1.33 6.10 -14.26
C VAL A 45 -1.73 7.57 -14.34
N TYR A 46 -2.94 7.90 -13.88
CA TYR A 46 -3.45 9.28 -13.92
C TYR A 46 -3.32 10.04 -12.60
N GLY A 47 -2.92 9.39 -11.51
CA GLY A 47 -2.76 10.02 -10.19
C GLY A 47 -4.07 10.47 -9.53
N GLU A 48 -5.21 9.94 -9.99
CA GLU A 48 -6.54 10.24 -9.46
C GLU A 48 -6.88 9.26 -8.33
N TYR A 49 -6.42 9.56 -7.12
CA TYR A 49 -6.60 8.67 -5.99
C TYR A 49 -8.03 8.71 -5.45
N SER A 50 -8.58 7.54 -5.18
CA SER A 50 -9.88 7.39 -4.51
C SER A 50 -9.88 8.07 -3.14
N LYS A 51 -11.00 8.69 -2.81
CA LYS A 51 -11.21 9.29 -1.49
C LYS A 51 -11.15 8.25 -0.40
N SER A 52 -10.66 8.63 0.77
CA SER A 52 -10.50 7.75 1.93
C SER A 52 -11.68 7.81 2.87
N SER A 53 -12.20 6.65 3.30
CA SER A 53 -13.23 6.57 4.33
C SER A 53 -12.67 6.98 5.71
N ALA A 54 -13.56 7.31 6.66
CA ALA A 54 -13.18 7.61 8.03
C ALA A 54 -12.33 6.48 8.67
N SER A 55 -12.67 5.22 8.42
CA SER A 55 -11.91 4.08 8.95
C SER A 55 -10.52 3.97 8.33
N ASN A 56 -10.37 4.27 7.02
CA ASN A 56 -9.06 4.26 6.36
C ASN A 56 -8.17 5.41 6.88
N ILE A 57 -8.75 6.59 7.13
CA ILE A 57 -8.02 7.73 7.71
C ILE A 57 -7.62 7.42 9.15
N ALA A 58 -8.52 6.81 9.95
CA ALA A 58 -8.19 6.35 11.30
C ALA A 58 -7.03 5.33 11.31
N GLY A 59 -7.00 4.40 10.34
CA GLY A 59 -5.89 3.47 10.17
C GLY A 59 -4.57 4.20 9.90
N LYS A 60 -4.56 5.18 9.01
CA LYS A 60 -3.36 5.99 8.71
C LYS A 60 -2.92 6.80 9.95
N ALA A 61 -3.87 7.38 10.69
CA ALA A 61 -3.59 8.11 11.93
C ALA A 61 -3.00 7.18 13.02
N TYR A 62 -3.52 5.95 13.12
CA TYR A 62 -2.97 4.92 13.99
C TYR A 62 -1.51 4.60 13.63
N HIS A 63 -1.20 4.36 12.36
CA HIS A 63 0.18 4.12 11.90
C HIS A 63 1.09 5.32 12.19
N TYR A 64 0.60 6.55 11.99
CA TYR A 64 1.36 7.76 12.31
C TYR A 64 1.70 7.86 13.80
N ALA A 65 0.76 7.52 14.68
CA ALA A 65 1.00 7.49 16.12
C ALA A 65 1.99 6.38 16.51
N LEU A 66 1.90 5.19 15.90
CA LEU A 66 2.86 4.09 16.10
C LEU A 66 4.28 4.48 15.67
N ASP A 67 4.43 5.19 14.53
CA ASP A 67 5.71 5.73 14.09
C ASP A 67 6.37 6.57 15.20
N LYS A 68 5.60 7.50 15.81
CA LYS A 68 6.09 8.33 16.91
C LYS A 68 6.47 7.50 18.13
N TYR A 69 5.63 6.52 18.48
CA TYR A 69 5.86 5.63 19.61
C TYR A 69 7.17 4.84 19.46
N PHE A 70 7.37 4.17 18.33
CA PHE A 70 8.56 3.33 18.13
C PHE A 70 9.84 4.14 17.90
N LYS A 71 9.76 5.35 17.30
CA LYS A 71 10.90 6.28 17.25
C LYS A 71 11.32 6.76 18.66
N ALA A 72 10.36 7.12 19.49
CA ALA A 72 10.64 7.48 20.87
C ALA A 72 11.24 6.30 21.66
N LYS A 73 10.74 5.08 21.40
CA LYS A 73 11.31 3.86 22.00
C LYS A 73 12.77 3.60 21.58
N GLN A 74 13.16 3.92 20.33
CA GLN A 74 14.58 3.88 19.92
C GLN A 74 15.45 4.85 20.70
N GLU A 75 14.88 5.95 21.20
CA GLU A 75 15.57 7.00 21.94
C GLU A 75 15.40 6.86 23.46
N ASP A 76 14.84 5.74 23.95
CA ASP A 76 14.50 5.47 25.36
C ASP A 76 13.54 6.53 25.96
N VAL A 77 12.70 7.14 25.12
CA VAL A 77 11.67 8.11 25.53
C VAL A 77 10.31 7.40 25.65
N ALA A 78 9.66 7.55 26.83
CA ALA A 78 8.34 7.01 27.02
C ALA A 78 7.27 7.93 26.42
N ILE A 79 6.33 7.34 25.68
CA ILE A 79 5.13 7.99 25.17
C ILE A 79 3.91 7.31 25.78
N ASP A 80 2.98 8.11 26.31
CA ASP A 80 1.74 7.60 26.87
C ASP A 80 0.57 7.61 25.85
N LEU A 81 -0.55 7.04 26.25
CA LEU A 81 -1.75 6.96 25.42
C LEU A 81 -2.27 8.32 24.98
N VAL A 82 -2.23 9.33 25.87
CA VAL A 82 -2.74 10.68 25.59
C VAL A 82 -1.91 11.33 24.47
N GLN A 83 -0.59 11.22 24.56
CA GLN A 83 0.32 11.73 23.53
C GLN A 83 0.10 11.03 22.18
N MET A 84 -0.17 9.72 22.19
CA MET A 84 -0.48 8.99 20.94
C MET A 84 -1.83 9.40 20.34
N GLU A 85 -2.84 9.64 21.17
CA GLU A 85 -4.12 10.19 20.71
C GLU A 85 -3.94 11.57 20.09
N ASP A 86 -3.14 12.45 20.69
CA ASP A 86 -2.82 13.77 20.15
C ASP A 86 -2.15 13.68 18.77
N PHE A 87 -1.20 12.75 18.57
CA PHE A 87 -0.59 12.53 17.26
C PHE A 87 -1.62 12.05 16.23
N ALA A 88 -2.48 11.09 16.60
CA ALA A 88 -3.49 10.57 15.69
C ALA A 88 -4.54 11.66 15.33
N PHE A 89 -4.95 12.47 16.28
CA PHE A 89 -5.93 13.54 16.06
C PHE A 89 -5.35 14.67 15.20
N THR A 90 -4.11 15.05 15.44
CA THR A 90 -3.38 16.00 14.58
C THR A 90 -3.35 15.51 13.14
N TYR A 91 -3.00 14.22 12.91
CA TYR A 91 -3.05 13.64 11.58
C TYR A 91 -4.44 13.73 10.94
N ILE A 92 -5.51 13.42 11.69
CA ILE A 92 -6.90 13.45 11.18
C ILE A 92 -7.32 14.87 10.82
N ASP A 93 -6.95 15.85 11.63
CA ASP A 93 -7.30 17.25 11.41
C ASP A 93 -6.59 17.86 10.20
N ASP A 94 -5.38 17.42 9.91
CA ASP A 94 -4.58 17.86 8.77
C ASP A 94 -5.07 17.27 7.42
N VAL A 95 -5.98 16.27 7.44
CA VAL A 95 -6.51 15.70 6.20
C VAL A 95 -7.40 16.70 5.48
N ALA A 96 -6.99 17.07 4.25
CA ALA A 96 -7.73 18.02 3.44
C ALA A 96 -9.15 17.54 3.10
N ALA A 97 -10.11 18.47 3.03
CA ALA A 97 -11.53 18.19 2.84
C ALA A 97 -11.86 17.33 1.62
N ASN A 98 -11.12 17.51 0.52
CA ASN A 98 -11.32 16.78 -0.75
C ASN A 98 -10.88 15.30 -0.68
N TYR A 99 -10.13 14.88 0.33
CA TYR A 99 -9.72 13.48 0.51
C TYR A 99 -10.74 12.62 1.25
N TRP A 100 -11.78 13.22 1.85
CA TRP A 100 -12.77 12.48 2.61
C TRP A 100 -13.83 11.86 1.73
N LYS A 101 -14.02 10.53 1.85
CA LYS A 101 -15.17 9.81 1.30
C LYS A 101 -16.32 9.86 2.30
N LEU A 102 -17.31 10.71 2.01
CA LEU A 102 -18.53 10.79 2.82
C LEU A 102 -19.41 9.55 2.59
N GLN A 103 -20.05 9.09 3.64
CA GLN A 103 -20.91 7.91 3.63
C GLN A 103 -22.29 8.28 4.19
N LYS A 104 -23.31 7.44 3.96
CA LYS A 104 -24.65 7.66 4.53
C LYS A 104 -24.66 7.81 6.05
N THR A 105 -23.74 7.13 6.74
CA THR A 105 -23.57 7.20 8.20
C THR A 105 -22.67 8.34 8.66
N THR A 106 -22.00 9.03 7.77
CA THR A 106 -21.12 10.18 8.01
C THR A 106 -21.24 11.13 6.82
N PRO A 107 -22.40 11.81 6.67
CA PRO A 107 -22.71 12.65 5.51
C PRO A 107 -21.94 13.97 5.48
N THR A 108 -21.30 14.36 6.58
CA THR A 108 -20.48 15.57 6.66
C THR A 108 -19.02 15.24 7.00
N ILE A 109 -18.10 16.15 6.69
CA ILE A 109 -16.69 16.02 7.04
C ILE A 109 -16.51 15.94 8.56
N GLU A 110 -17.26 16.73 9.28
CA GLU A 110 -17.19 16.74 10.76
C GLU A 110 -17.56 15.39 11.36
N GLU A 111 -18.67 14.80 10.92
CA GLU A 111 -19.07 13.44 11.36
C GLU A 111 -18.05 12.36 10.93
N ALA A 112 -17.45 12.53 9.74
CA ALA A 112 -16.41 11.63 9.28
C ALA A 112 -15.12 11.74 10.14
N LYS A 113 -14.73 12.97 10.52
CA LYS A 113 -13.63 13.22 11.45
C LYS A 113 -13.90 12.62 12.83
N GLN A 114 -15.06 12.87 13.40
CA GLN A 114 -15.46 12.31 14.70
C GLN A 114 -15.41 10.78 14.70
N LYS A 115 -15.91 10.16 13.63
CA LYS A 115 -15.83 8.70 13.45
C LYS A 115 -14.37 8.22 13.34
N ALA A 116 -13.52 8.96 12.61
CA ALA A 116 -12.11 8.61 12.46
C ALA A 116 -11.38 8.71 13.81
N MET A 117 -11.60 9.77 14.58
CA MET A 117 -11.05 9.95 15.93
C MET A 117 -11.49 8.81 16.87
N ALA A 118 -12.81 8.52 16.93
CA ALA A 118 -13.32 7.43 17.76
C ALA A 118 -12.72 6.05 17.37
N THR A 119 -12.51 5.82 16.07
CA THR A 119 -11.87 4.59 15.58
C THR A 119 -10.39 4.54 15.94
N ALA A 120 -9.66 5.66 15.79
CA ALA A 120 -8.25 5.77 16.19
C ALA A 120 -8.05 5.56 17.70
N THR A 121 -8.89 6.20 18.53
CA THR A 121 -8.92 5.98 19.98
C THR A 121 -9.12 4.49 20.31
N ALA A 122 -10.06 3.80 19.66
CA ALA A 122 -10.26 2.37 19.90
C ALA A 122 -9.01 1.53 19.55
N LEU A 123 -8.34 1.82 18.42
CA LEU A 123 -7.11 1.17 18.01
C LEU A 123 -5.95 1.43 18.99
N LEU A 124 -5.79 2.66 19.46
CA LEU A 124 -4.74 3.04 20.40
C LEU A 124 -4.96 2.43 21.78
N ASN A 125 -6.20 2.39 22.27
CA ASN A 125 -6.54 1.71 23.52
C ASN A 125 -6.24 0.20 23.46
N ASN A 126 -6.60 -0.46 22.36
CA ASN A 126 -6.26 -1.88 22.17
C ASN A 126 -4.74 -2.07 22.15
N PHE A 127 -4.03 -1.22 21.41
CA PHE A 127 -2.57 -1.27 21.34
C PHE A 127 -1.94 -1.17 22.74
N PHE A 128 -2.28 -0.15 23.52
CA PHE A 128 -1.73 0.03 24.87
C PHE A 128 -2.09 -1.08 25.84
N SER A 129 -3.30 -1.62 25.74
CA SER A 129 -3.74 -2.69 26.63
C SER A 129 -3.12 -4.06 26.30
N GLU A 130 -2.79 -4.29 25.03
CA GLU A 130 -2.42 -5.63 24.53
C GLU A 130 -1.04 -5.66 23.85
N ILE A 131 -0.26 -4.57 23.83
CA ILE A 131 1.04 -4.48 23.14
C ILE A 131 2.04 -5.57 23.60
N ARG A 132 1.97 -5.99 24.86
CA ARG A 132 2.85 -7.03 25.41
C ARG A 132 2.70 -8.39 24.74
N THR A 133 1.65 -8.60 23.94
CA THR A 133 1.49 -9.83 23.15
C THR A 133 2.64 -10.04 22.16
N TYR A 134 3.37 -8.99 21.80
CA TYR A 134 4.56 -9.09 20.93
C TYR A 134 5.73 -8.19 21.38
N GLU A 135 5.49 -7.14 22.15
CA GLU A 135 6.52 -6.18 22.56
C GLU A 135 7.57 -6.82 23.47
N ASP A 136 7.15 -7.78 24.31
CA ASP A 136 8.04 -8.51 25.22
C ASP A 136 9.07 -9.38 24.45
N GLU A 137 8.90 -9.59 23.17
CA GLU A 137 9.86 -10.29 22.30
C GLU A 137 10.88 -9.33 21.67
N ILE A 138 10.66 -8.00 21.73
CA ILE A 138 11.52 -6.99 21.11
C ILE A 138 12.74 -6.73 22.00
N LYS A 139 13.92 -7.12 21.52
CA LYS A 139 15.21 -6.78 22.11
C LYS A 139 15.65 -5.37 21.74
N THR A 140 15.55 -5.04 20.45
CA THR A 140 15.97 -3.75 19.89
C THR A 140 15.08 -3.34 18.72
N VAL A 141 14.70 -2.09 18.65
CA VAL A 141 14.08 -1.49 17.46
C VAL A 141 15.21 -1.08 16.50
N LEU A 142 15.31 -1.75 15.36
CA LEU A 142 16.35 -1.51 14.37
C LEU A 142 16.01 -0.31 13.50
N ASP A 143 14.81 -0.29 12.92
CA ASP A 143 14.35 0.73 12.00
C ASP A 143 12.85 0.99 12.16
N VAL A 144 12.41 2.24 11.96
CA VAL A 144 11.00 2.66 11.99
C VAL A 144 10.69 3.42 10.71
N GLU A 145 9.58 3.05 10.04
CA GLU A 145 9.15 3.69 8.78
C GLU A 145 10.24 3.66 7.68
N VAL A 146 10.72 2.47 7.33
CA VAL A 146 11.77 2.30 6.31
C VAL A 146 11.21 2.47 4.92
N TYR A 147 11.66 3.49 4.23
CA TYR A 147 11.38 3.66 2.80
C TYR A 147 12.41 2.88 1.97
N CYS A 148 11.92 1.96 1.17
CA CYS A 148 12.71 1.21 0.21
C CYS A 148 12.35 1.65 -1.21
N ASP A 149 13.38 1.82 -2.02
CA ASP A 149 13.30 2.11 -3.45
C ASP A 149 14.38 1.29 -4.14
N GLU A 150 14.09 -0.03 -4.31
CA GLU A 150 15.10 -1.00 -4.65
C GLU A 150 14.75 -1.79 -5.92
N TYR A 151 15.73 -1.96 -6.80
CA TYR A 151 15.61 -2.90 -7.91
C TYR A 151 15.75 -4.33 -7.41
N LEU A 152 14.74 -5.13 -7.68
CA LEU A 152 14.63 -6.50 -7.18
C LEU A 152 14.70 -7.53 -8.30
N THR A 153 15.29 -8.67 -7.99
CA THR A 153 15.13 -9.91 -8.74
C THR A 153 13.98 -10.70 -8.11
N VAL A 154 12.93 -11.01 -8.86
CA VAL A 154 11.78 -11.78 -8.41
C VAL A 154 11.66 -13.04 -9.24
N ASN A 155 11.61 -14.21 -8.60
CA ASN A 155 11.56 -15.52 -9.25
C ASN A 155 12.67 -15.70 -10.31
N GLY A 156 13.88 -15.22 -10.00
CA GLY A 156 15.04 -15.29 -10.90
C GLY A 156 15.05 -14.30 -12.06
N VAL A 157 14.09 -13.37 -12.12
CA VAL A 157 13.97 -12.34 -13.17
C VAL A 157 14.22 -10.96 -12.57
N ASP A 158 15.12 -10.21 -13.18
CA ASP A 158 15.40 -8.81 -12.80
C ASP A 158 14.23 -7.93 -13.26
N ILE A 159 13.66 -7.18 -12.31
CA ILE A 159 12.50 -6.32 -12.56
C ILE A 159 12.99 -4.94 -13.03
N PRO A 160 12.47 -4.43 -14.18
CA PRO A 160 12.98 -3.21 -14.81
C PRO A 160 12.62 -1.91 -14.08
N LEU A 161 11.67 -1.95 -13.15
CA LEU A 161 11.26 -0.83 -12.32
C LEU A 161 11.63 -1.08 -10.87
N PRO A 162 11.98 -0.04 -10.08
CA PRO A 162 12.24 -0.20 -8.66
C PRO A 162 10.97 -0.56 -7.90
N CYS A 163 11.13 -1.33 -6.83
CA CYS A 163 10.09 -1.61 -5.87
C CYS A 163 10.04 -0.51 -4.82
N HIS A 164 8.91 0.18 -4.72
CA HIS A 164 8.64 1.08 -3.59
C HIS A 164 7.93 0.31 -2.47
N ALA A 165 8.55 0.28 -1.30
CA ALA A 165 7.94 -0.26 -0.10
C ALA A 165 8.16 0.70 1.07
N LYS A 166 7.15 0.79 1.94
CA LYS A 166 7.25 1.45 3.23
C LYS A 166 7.01 0.37 4.28
N ILE A 167 8.03 0.09 5.09
CA ILE A 167 8.00 -0.92 6.14
C ILE A 167 7.78 -0.20 7.46
N ASP A 168 6.75 -0.59 8.22
CA ASP A 168 6.37 0.13 9.44
C ASP A 168 7.45 0.05 10.52
N LEU A 169 7.97 -1.17 10.77
CA LEU A 169 8.90 -1.42 11.86
C LEU A 169 9.81 -2.61 11.55
N VAL A 170 11.09 -2.50 11.92
CA VAL A 170 12.04 -3.62 11.91
C VAL A 170 12.68 -3.73 13.26
N ILE A 171 12.72 -4.95 13.81
CA ILE A 171 13.21 -5.25 15.14
C ILE A 171 14.23 -6.38 15.14
N GLU A 172 15.01 -6.47 16.21
CA GLU A 172 15.73 -7.66 16.62
C GLU A 172 15.05 -8.25 17.85
N THR A 173 14.84 -9.55 17.87
CA THR A 173 14.26 -10.28 19.01
C THR A 173 15.35 -10.78 19.96
N PHE A 174 14.97 -11.28 21.15
CA PHE A 174 15.90 -11.83 22.12
C PHE A 174 16.57 -13.12 21.66
N ASP A 175 16.05 -13.82 20.65
CA ASP A 175 16.67 -14.95 19.97
C ASP A 175 17.45 -14.55 18.71
N ASP A 176 17.84 -13.26 18.62
CA ASP A 176 18.67 -12.64 17.59
C ASP A 176 18.10 -12.73 16.15
N LYS A 177 16.77 -12.86 16.00
CA LYS A 177 16.10 -12.80 14.71
C LYS A 177 15.83 -11.35 14.27
N VAL A 178 16.01 -11.10 13.00
CA VAL A 178 15.54 -9.86 12.35
C VAL A 178 14.10 -10.04 11.88
N VAL A 179 13.20 -9.23 12.39
CA VAL A 179 11.76 -9.34 12.13
C VAL A 179 11.24 -8.05 11.57
N ILE A 180 10.49 -8.15 10.47
CA ILE A 180 9.67 -7.03 9.96
C ILE A 180 8.29 -7.10 10.61
N ILE A 181 7.82 -6.00 11.14
CA ILE A 181 6.46 -5.87 11.69
C ILE A 181 5.65 -4.91 10.81
N ASP A 182 4.48 -5.37 10.42
CA ASP A 182 3.49 -4.58 9.69
C ASP A 182 2.19 -4.51 10.53
N HIS A 183 1.80 -3.33 10.92
CA HIS A 183 0.61 -3.09 11.71
C HIS A 183 -0.62 -2.95 10.80
N LYS A 184 -1.72 -3.59 11.15
CA LYS A 184 -2.97 -3.57 10.38
C LYS A 184 -4.15 -3.13 11.24
N SER A 185 -4.82 -2.06 10.83
CA SER A 185 -6.12 -1.70 11.39
C SER A 185 -7.23 -2.48 10.67
N LYS A 186 -8.07 -3.20 11.41
CA LYS A 186 -9.08 -4.11 10.86
C LYS A 186 -10.46 -3.90 11.47
N SER A 187 -11.52 -4.18 10.70
CA SER A 187 -12.88 -4.36 11.23
C SER A 187 -13.14 -5.81 11.65
N SER A 188 -12.47 -6.76 10.99
CA SER A 188 -12.50 -8.20 11.26
C SER A 188 -11.11 -8.77 11.01
N TYR A 189 -10.74 -9.84 11.71
CA TYR A 189 -9.47 -10.52 11.47
C TYR A 189 -9.43 -11.18 10.10
N THR A 190 -8.22 -11.24 9.55
CA THR A 190 -7.91 -12.01 8.35
C THR A 190 -8.00 -13.50 8.64
N SER A 191 -8.57 -14.28 7.73
CA SER A 191 -8.64 -15.73 7.89
C SER A 191 -7.23 -16.36 7.70
N GLU A 192 -7.01 -17.54 8.30
CA GLU A 192 -5.73 -18.26 8.14
C GLU A 192 -5.39 -18.53 6.66
N GLN A 193 -6.41 -18.83 5.85
CA GLN A 193 -6.24 -19.06 4.42
C GLN A 193 -5.81 -17.78 3.66
N GLU A 194 -6.39 -16.65 4.03
CA GLU A 194 -5.97 -15.35 3.46
C GLU A 194 -4.55 -14.99 3.90
N ILE A 195 -4.16 -15.29 5.14
CA ILE A 195 -2.80 -15.08 5.62
C ILE A 195 -1.83 -15.90 4.79
N ALA A 196 -2.09 -17.18 4.59
CA ALA A 196 -1.21 -18.06 3.84
C ALA A 196 -1.07 -17.67 2.36
N MET A 197 -2.13 -17.14 1.74
CA MET A 197 -2.16 -16.92 0.29
C MET A 197 -1.83 -15.48 -0.14
N SER A 198 -2.26 -14.47 0.61
CA SER A 198 -2.09 -13.06 0.21
C SER A 198 -1.06 -12.32 1.06
N ILE A 199 -1.03 -12.56 2.36
CA ILE A 199 -0.09 -11.88 3.28
C ILE A 199 1.34 -12.32 3.02
N GLY A 200 1.58 -13.60 2.67
CA GLY A 200 2.89 -14.09 2.29
C GLY A 200 3.52 -13.38 1.09
N VAL A 201 2.69 -12.95 0.12
CA VAL A 201 3.17 -12.16 -1.03
C VAL A 201 3.59 -10.74 -0.60
N GLN A 202 2.89 -10.14 0.35
CA GLN A 202 3.33 -8.87 0.94
C GLN A 202 4.62 -9.05 1.72
N ALA A 203 4.70 -10.11 2.54
CA ALA A 203 5.88 -10.43 3.33
C ALA A 203 7.13 -10.56 2.47
N ILE A 204 7.08 -11.36 1.38
CA ILE A 204 8.25 -11.54 0.51
C ILE A 204 8.70 -10.24 -0.17
N THR A 205 7.77 -9.34 -0.49
CA THR A 205 8.10 -8.04 -1.05
C THR A 205 8.90 -7.20 -0.04
N TYR A 206 8.46 -7.13 1.20
CA TYR A 206 9.15 -6.41 2.27
C TYR A 206 10.52 -6.99 2.57
N ILE A 207 10.62 -8.32 2.68
CA ILE A 207 11.87 -9.03 2.91
C ILE A 207 12.88 -8.68 1.83
N LYS A 208 12.51 -8.84 0.56
CA LYS A 208 13.42 -8.55 -0.56
C LYS A 208 13.87 -7.10 -0.59
N CYS A 209 12.96 -6.16 -0.34
CA CYS A 209 13.28 -4.74 -0.26
C CYS A 209 14.29 -4.47 0.87
N TYR A 210 14.01 -4.94 2.07
CA TYR A 210 14.86 -4.68 3.23
C TYR A 210 16.24 -5.36 3.12
N GLU A 211 16.26 -6.63 2.70
CA GLU A 211 17.51 -7.36 2.49
C GLU A 211 18.37 -6.73 1.39
N THR A 212 17.77 -6.26 0.30
CA THR A 212 18.50 -5.56 -0.77
C THR A 212 19.08 -4.24 -0.29
N LYS A 213 18.28 -3.46 0.47
CA LYS A 213 18.68 -2.17 1.00
C LYS A 213 19.78 -2.26 2.04
N THR A 214 19.70 -3.23 2.95
CA THR A 214 20.54 -3.26 4.16
C THR A 214 21.60 -4.36 4.16
N GLY A 215 21.44 -5.40 3.34
CA GLY A 215 22.24 -6.61 3.38
C GLY A 215 21.93 -7.54 4.58
N LYS A 216 21.00 -7.17 5.46
CA LYS A 216 20.61 -7.98 6.63
C LYS A 216 19.55 -9.00 6.21
N LYS A 217 19.73 -10.25 6.60
CA LYS A 217 18.74 -11.31 6.37
C LYS A 217 17.55 -11.10 7.30
N VAL A 218 16.34 -11.27 6.77
CA VAL A 218 15.08 -11.25 7.53
C VAL A 218 14.62 -12.67 7.80
N ASP A 219 14.29 -12.97 9.05
CA ASP A 219 13.91 -14.33 9.50
C ASP A 219 12.40 -14.50 9.57
N GLU A 220 11.66 -13.45 9.95
CA GLU A 220 10.21 -13.48 10.12
C GLU A 220 9.55 -12.16 9.68
N VAL A 221 8.27 -12.24 9.35
CA VAL A 221 7.39 -11.07 9.19
C VAL A 221 6.18 -11.26 10.09
N TRP A 222 5.91 -10.28 10.95
CA TRP A 222 4.76 -10.28 11.83
C TRP A 222 3.73 -9.28 11.35
N PHE A 223 2.51 -9.74 11.13
CA PHE A 223 1.35 -8.89 10.86
C PHE A 223 0.55 -8.72 12.15
N ILE A 224 0.59 -7.51 12.69
CA ILE A 224 -0.10 -7.19 13.95
C ILE A 224 -1.47 -6.62 13.62
N GLU A 225 -2.48 -7.48 13.61
CA GLU A 225 -3.85 -7.06 13.34
C GLU A 225 -4.51 -6.49 14.60
N ASN A 226 -4.90 -5.22 14.52
CA ASN A 226 -5.61 -4.50 15.56
C ASN A 226 -7.06 -4.25 15.11
N LYS A 227 -8.00 -4.85 15.81
CA LYS A 227 -9.41 -4.82 15.45
C LYS A 227 -10.16 -3.76 16.26
N TYR A 228 -10.61 -2.68 15.58
CA TYR A 228 -11.36 -1.61 16.25
C TYR A 228 -12.80 -1.99 16.61
N SER A 229 -13.40 -3.01 15.99
CA SER A 229 -14.72 -3.53 16.35
C SER A 229 -14.60 -4.51 17.52
N LYS A 230 -15.27 -4.26 18.63
CA LYS A 230 -15.17 -5.08 19.84
C LYS A 230 -15.60 -6.53 19.61
N ASN A 231 -14.81 -7.49 20.12
CA ASN A 231 -15.16 -8.88 20.14
C ASN A 231 -16.27 -9.12 21.20
N LYS A 232 -17.31 -9.87 20.81
CA LYS A 232 -18.47 -10.15 21.69
C LYS A 232 -18.07 -10.99 22.91
N ASP A 233 -17.10 -11.86 22.74
CA ASP A 233 -16.55 -12.77 23.76
C ASP A 233 -15.44 -12.13 24.62
N LYS A 234 -15.15 -10.85 24.39
CA LYS A 234 -14.05 -10.11 25.05
C LYS A 234 -12.65 -10.70 24.82
N SER A 235 -12.48 -11.50 23.77
CA SER A 235 -11.15 -11.95 23.35
C SER A 235 -10.28 -10.77 22.90
N GLN A 236 -8.97 -11.01 22.77
CA GLN A 236 -7.97 -10.01 22.37
C GLN A 236 -8.38 -9.28 21.09
N GLN A 237 -8.06 -7.99 21.05
CA GLN A 237 -8.29 -7.10 19.90
C GLN A 237 -7.02 -6.90 19.07
N LEU A 238 -5.84 -7.22 19.62
CA LEU A 238 -4.55 -7.15 18.97
C LEU A 238 -3.98 -8.56 18.83
N VAL A 239 -3.83 -9.05 17.59
CA VAL A 239 -3.39 -10.42 17.31
C VAL A 239 -2.17 -10.40 16.39
N PRO A 240 -1.01 -10.93 16.82
CA PRO A 240 0.15 -11.11 15.97
C PRO A 240 0.04 -12.39 15.12
N PHE A 241 0.11 -12.24 13.80
CA PHE A 241 0.27 -13.33 12.86
C PHE A 241 1.72 -13.38 12.40
N LYS A 242 2.45 -14.43 12.80
CA LYS A 242 3.88 -14.59 12.52
C LYS A 242 4.09 -15.48 11.29
N VAL A 243 4.75 -14.94 10.29
CA VAL A 243 5.13 -15.68 9.08
C VAL A 243 6.61 -15.97 9.13
N THR A 244 6.96 -17.24 9.36
CA THR A 244 8.35 -17.71 9.26
C THR A 244 8.70 -17.95 7.79
N VAL A 245 9.83 -17.42 7.36
CA VAL A 245 10.24 -17.47 5.95
C VAL A 245 11.48 -18.32 5.79
N ASN A 246 11.29 -19.54 5.32
CA ASN A 246 12.35 -20.44 4.88
C ASN A 246 12.51 -20.41 3.34
N ASP A 247 13.48 -21.15 2.81
CA ASP A 247 13.78 -21.13 1.37
C ASP A 247 12.61 -21.61 0.50
N ASP A 248 11.81 -22.55 0.97
CA ASP A 248 10.67 -23.08 0.21
C ASP A 248 9.50 -22.09 0.20
N THR A 249 9.23 -21.45 1.36
CA THR A 249 8.21 -20.39 1.41
C THR A 249 8.63 -19.16 0.61
N ARG A 250 9.93 -18.81 0.58
CA ARG A 250 10.46 -17.74 -0.28
C ARG A 250 10.18 -18.02 -1.75
N LYS A 251 10.51 -19.21 -2.24
CA LYS A 251 10.26 -19.63 -3.64
C LYS A 251 8.78 -19.59 -3.99
N LEU A 252 7.93 -20.10 -3.10
CA LEU A 252 6.48 -20.10 -3.33
C LEU A 252 5.94 -18.67 -3.45
N TYR A 253 6.27 -17.81 -2.49
CA TYR A 253 5.76 -16.45 -2.48
C TYR A 253 6.36 -15.56 -3.60
N GLU A 254 7.61 -15.78 -3.99
CA GLU A 254 8.17 -15.14 -5.17
C GLU A 254 7.44 -15.55 -6.46
N ALA A 255 7.10 -16.82 -6.62
CA ALA A 255 6.32 -17.30 -7.76
C ALA A 255 4.90 -16.70 -7.78
N LEU A 256 4.24 -16.62 -6.61
CA LEU A 256 2.91 -16.00 -6.47
C LEU A 256 2.94 -14.49 -6.74
N LEU A 257 4.01 -13.80 -6.37
CA LEU A 257 4.21 -12.38 -6.66
C LEU A 257 4.50 -12.15 -8.15
N TYR A 258 5.32 -13.01 -8.76
CA TYR A 258 5.88 -12.78 -10.09
C TYR A 258 4.82 -12.73 -11.19
N GLU A 259 3.85 -13.63 -11.20
CA GLU A 259 2.86 -13.68 -12.27
C GLU A 259 1.97 -12.43 -12.35
N PRO A 260 1.35 -11.93 -11.25
CA PRO A 260 0.60 -10.69 -11.31
C PRO A 260 1.51 -9.46 -11.57
N LEU A 261 2.74 -9.44 -11.05
CA LEU A 261 3.72 -8.40 -11.32
C LEU A 261 4.07 -8.34 -12.80
N LYS A 262 4.37 -9.47 -13.43
CA LYS A 262 4.67 -9.59 -14.85
C LYS A 262 3.51 -9.06 -15.73
N ARG A 263 2.26 -9.42 -15.38
CA ARG A 263 1.08 -8.91 -16.09
C ARG A 263 0.96 -7.40 -15.96
N MET A 264 1.13 -6.86 -14.76
CA MET A 264 1.10 -5.42 -14.51
C MET A 264 2.21 -4.71 -15.31
N LEU A 265 3.45 -5.22 -15.27
CA LEU A 265 4.57 -4.64 -16.02
C LEU A 265 4.33 -4.64 -17.52
N SER A 266 3.77 -5.73 -18.07
CA SER A 266 3.38 -5.77 -19.48
C SER A 266 2.32 -4.73 -19.84
N ALA A 267 1.33 -4.54 -18.98
CA ALA A 267 0.27 -3.56 -19.18
C ALA A 267 0.79 -2.11 -19.13
N VAL A 268 1.66 -1.79 -18.16
CA VAL A 268 2.21 -0.42 -18.03
C VAL A 268 3.31 -0.10 -19.04
N ASN A 269 3.88 -1.11 -19.71
CA ASN A 269 4.83 -0.94 -20.83
C ASN A 269 4.13 -0.84 -22.19
N ASP A 270 2.84 -1.09 -22.24
CA ASP A 270 2.04 -1.00 -23.48
C ASP A 270 1.09 0.21 -23.38
N PRO A 271 1.37 1.33 -24.08
CA PRO A 271 0.50 2.50 -24.07
C PRO A 271 -0.88 2.21 -24.69
N ASP A 272 -1.03 1.11 -25.39
CA ASP A 272 -2.29 0.70 -26.03
C ASP A 272 -3.08 -0.30 -25.20
N TYR A 273 -2.55 -0.72 -24.04
CA TYR A 273 -3.22 -1.66 -23.16
C TYR A 273 -4.58 -1.14 -22.68
N VAL A 274 -5.61 -1.99 -22.80
CA VAL A 274 -6.98 -1.66 -22.34
C VAL A 274 -7.18 -2.20 -20.93
N TYR A 275 -7.24 -1.28 -19.96
CA TYR A 275 -7.50 -1.64 -18.57
C TYR A 275 -8.97 -1.99 -18.34
N LEU A 276 -9.23 -3.15 -17.80
CA LEU A 276 -10.55 -3.71 -17.63
C LEU A 276 -11.18 -3.28 -16.29
N ILE A 277 -12.51 -3.13 -16.29
CA ILE A 277 -13.30 -2.97 -15.06
C ILE A 277 -13.65 -4.36 -14.55
N ASN A 278 -13.37 -4.62 -13.28
CA ASN A 278 -13.89 -5.80 -12.59
C ASN A 278 -15.18 -5.43 -11.86
N ASP A 279 -16.31 -5.78 -12.46
CA ASP A 279 -17.63 -5.48 -11.90
C ASP A 279 -17.96 -6.24 -10.61
N SER A 280 -17.22 -7.30 -10.31
CA SER A 280 -17.38 -8.08 -9.09
C SER A 280 -16.59 -7.52 -7.90
N ASP A 281 -15.74 -6.50 -8.12
CA ASP A 281 -14.96 -5.89 -7.05
C ASP A 281 -15.84 -4.95 -6.21
N ASN A 282 -16.16 -5.40 -4.98
CA ASN A 282 -16.96 -4.64 -4.03
C ASN A 282 -16.14 -3.59 -3.24
N PHE A 283 -14.82 -3.55 -3.39
CA PHE A 283 -13.95 -2.59 -2.69
C PHE A 283 -13.76 -1.29 -3.48
N VAL A 284 -14.05 -1.32 -4.77
CA VAL A 284 -13.94 -0.14 -5.64
C VAL A 284 -15.30 0.51 -5.82
N ASP A 285 -15.34 1.83 -5.70
CA ASP A 285 -16.54 2.60 -5.99
C ASP A 285 -16.70 2.73 -7.50
N LYS A 286 -17.69 2.05 -8.06
CA LYS A 286 -17.96 2.09 -9.49
C LYS A 286 -18.30 3.50 -9.97
N ALA A 287 -18.94 4.32 -9.15
CA ALA A 287 -19.24 5.71 -9.51
C ALA A 287 -17.95 6.50 -9.71
N GLU A 288 -16.95 6.32 -8.82
CA GLU A 288 -15.63 6.96 -9.01
C GLU A 288 -14.96 6.52 -10.33
N LEU A 289 -15.09 5.25 -10.74
CA LEU A 289 -14.53 4.78 -12.02
C LEU A 289 -15.26 5.37 -13.23
N TYR A 290 -16.59 5.51 -13.16
CA TYR A 290 -17.35 6.13 -14.24
C TYR A 290 -17.10 7.63 -14.32
N ASP A 291 -16.98 8.32 -13.21
CA ASP A 291 -16.59 9.74 -13.14
C ASP A 291 -15.19 9.96 -13.70
N PHE A 292 -14.24 9.09 -13.35
CA PHE A 292 -12.89 9.09 -13.90
C PHE A 292 -12.93 8.87 -15.42
N TRP A 293 -13.69 7.88 -15.89
CA TRP A 293 -13.83 7.64 -17.33
C TRP A 293 -14.42 8.86 -18.04
N ALA A 294 -15.48 9.46 -17.51
CA ALA A 294 -16.07 10.68 -18.05
C ALA A 294 -15.07 11.84 -18.09
N LYS A 295 -14.27 12.01 -17.02
CA LYS A 295 -13.19 12.99 -16.96
C LYS A 295 -12.17 12.76 -18.08
N THR A 296 -11.77 11.52 -18.38
CA THR A 296 -10.83 11.22 -19.47
C THR A 296 -11.35 11.63 -20.85
N GLN A 297 -12.67 11.79 -21.04
CA GLN A 297 -13.25 12.18 -22.32
C GLN A 297 -13.16 13.69 -22.62
N ILE A 298 -13.04 14.54 -21.57
CA ILE A 298 -13.16 15.99 -21.70
C ILE A 298 -11.97 16.78 -21.16
N SER A 299 -11.14 16.21 -20.26
CA SER A 299 -10.08 16.93 -19.55
C SER A 299 -8.73 16.81 -20.25
N GLU A 300 -7.90 17.83 -20.20
CA GLU A 300 -6.52 17.78 -20.70
C GLU A 300 -5.61 17.05 -19.69
N ILE A 301 -4.37 16.73 -20.11
CA ILE A 301 -3.45 15.97 -19.27
C ILE A 301 -3.06 16.73 -17.99
N GLU A 302 -3.08 18.05 -18.04
CA GLU A 302 -2.81 18.96 -16.94
C GLU A 302 -3.86 18.90 -15.83
N ASP A 303 -5.06 18.42 -16.14
CA ASP A 303 -6.13 18.20 -15.16
C ASP A 303 -5.95 16.94 -14.31
N PHE A 304 -4.92 16.14 -14.62
CA PHE A 304 -4.58 14.92 -13.93
C PHE A 304 -3.25 15.08 -13.17
N ASN A 305 -3.10 14.35 -12.07
CA ASN A 305 -1.88 14.39 -11.26
C ASN A 305 -0.82 13.40 -11.78
N VAL A 306 -0.47 13.55 -13.07
CA VAL A 306 0.54 12.72 -13.73
C VAL A 306 1.91 13.32 -13.51
N ALA A 307 2.90 12.49 -13.16
CA ALA A 307 4.29 12.91 -13.04
C ALA A 307 4.80 13.50 -14.37
N ASP A 308 5.56 14.61 -14.31
CA ASP A 308 6.00 15.35 -15.50
C ASP A 308 6.71 14.45 -16.52
N ALA A 309 7.57 13.54 -16.07
CA ALA A 309 8.29 12.60 -16.91
C ALA A 309 7.36 11.59 -17.67
N LYS A 310 6.10 11.48 -17.28
CA LYS A 310 5.11 10.55 -17.89
C LYS A 310 4.03 11.26 -18.70
N LYS A 311 3.94 12.59 -18.62
CA LYS A 311 2.87 13.37 -19.28
C LYS A 311 2.76 13.09 -20.77
N ASP A 312 3.86 13.04 -21.49
CA ASP A 312 3.83 12.76 -22.96
C ASP A 312 3.25 11.37 -23.27
N LEU A 313 3.64 10.36 -22.52
CA LEU A 313 3.19 8.98 -22.73
C LEU A 313 1.70 8.85 -22.40
N VAL A 314 1.30 9.39 -21.24
CA VAL A 314 -0.11 9.36 -20.78
C VAL A 314 -1.00 10.24 -21.66
N SER A 315 -0.51 11.38 -22.17
CA SER A 315 -1.25 12.25 -23.11
C SER A 315 -1.55 11.54 -24.43
N LYS A 316 -0.58 10.84 -25.00
CA LYS A 316 -0.79 10.02 -26.21
C LYS A 316 -1.86 8.97 -25.99
N ARG A 317 -1.81 8.30 -24.83
CA ARG A 317 -2.83 7.32 -24.43
C ARG A 317 -4.21 7.99 -24.27
N LEU A 318 -4.30 9.12 -23.59
CA LEU A 318 -5.55 9.86 -23.36
C LEU A 318 -6.24 10.21 -24.68
N LYS A 319 -5.48 10.73 -25.64
CA LYS A 319 -5.97 11.03 -27.00
C LYS A 319 -6.55 9.78 -27.67
N LYS A 320 -5.85 8.66 -27.61
CA LYS A 320 -6.25 7.40 -28.22
C LYS A 320 -7.54 6.83 -27.62
N ILE A 321 -7.68 6.91 -26.29
CA ILE A 321 -8.93 6.52 -25.59
C ILE A 321 -10.10 7.37 -26.04
N ARG A 322 -9.93 8.69 -26.22
CA ARG A 322 -10.97 9.60 -26.72
C ARG A 322 -11.38 9.27 -28.14
N ASP A 323 -10.42 9.12 -29.04
CA ASP A 323 -10.68 8.80 -30.43
C ASP A 323 -11.47 7.49 -30.58
N ALA A 324 -11.15 6.50 -29.78
CA ALA A 324 -11.87 5.23 -29.74
C ALA A 324 -13.29 5.37 -29.12
N SER A 325 -13.44 6.17 -28.07
CA SER A 325 -14.72 6.36 -27.38
C SER A 325 -15.74 7.14 -28.20
N ILE A 326 -15.31 8.14 -28.94
CA ILE A 326 -16.20 8.92 -29.83
C ILE A 326 -16.88 8.01 -30.86
N SER A 327 -16.16 7.04 -31.42
CA SER A 327 -16.73 6.10 -32.40
C SER A 327 -17.73 5.12 -31.79
N VAL A 328 -17.68 4.89 -30.46
CA VAL A 328 -18.63 4.02 -29.74
C VAL A 328 -19.87 4.80 -29.26
N ILE A 329 -19.69 6.06 -28.80
CA ILE A 329 -20.77 6.88 -28.20
C ILE A 329 -21.66 7.50 -29.25
N ASN A 330 -21.14 7.77 -30.45
CA ASN A 330 -21.90 8.42 -31.54
C ASN A 330 -21.90 7.59 -32.84
N PRO A 331 -22.48 6.38 -32.83
CA PRO A 331 -22.54 5.56 -34.05
C PRO A 331 -23.55 6.13 -35.09
N LYS A 332 -24.13 7.30 -34.87
CA LYS A 332 -25.18 7.94 -35.69
C LYS A 332 -24.86 9.36 -36.13
N VAL A 333 -23.63 9.82 -36.07
CA VAL A 333 -23.21 11.06 -36.66
C VAL A 333 -22.50 10.81 -37.99
#